data_367db99b1b06c2446e240cd95bd94add
#
_entry.id   367db99b1b06c2446e240cd95bd94add
#
_cell.length_a   1.000
_cell.length_b   1.000
_cell.length_c   1.000
_cell.angle_alpha   90.00
_cell.angle_beta   90.00
_cell.angle_gamma   90.00
#
_symmetry.space_group_name_H-M   'P 1'
#
loop_
_entity.id
_entity.type
_entity.pdbx_description
1 polymer ?
#
loop_
_entity_poly.entity_id
_entity_poly.type
_entity_poly.pdbx_seq_one_letter_code
_entity_poly.pdbx_strand_id
1 'polypeptide(L)'
;MRPKVIFLPHANIQYSQLKMERREWVVKNCYEKLFDLVRDNQYKIGFEASGKTLDEIERLAPEVMEKLKALILGGQVEPVASPYTHLMMGNVPREVAVHTLLRSLDTWERYTGIRPKVGWNPECSWNAQIPGIYKEVGIETLIMDADSFFLSFPEIRKATGLCYDVQGHSNKNQLFLIEEYIKDKPEYLRYLTNPSICDNGLKLIFRSDCMANLLLWYLMGATEGVRNEAVRYEEIQSMFCRWNTRAQETGSFIMPYAEDAEYIGSSAYFYVKQFNQARFFEEEGDSLKRFKEIMDLSIESGFVPATPSEVVESAELL
;
A
#
# COMPACT_ATOMS: atom_id res chain seq x y z
N MET A 1 -10.67 21.35 -7.66
CA MET A 1 -11.28 20.15 -6.98
C MET A 1 -10.38 19.78 -5.85
N ARG A 2 -10.88 19.26 -4.69
CA ARG A 2 -10.01 18.78 -3.61
C ARG A 2 -9.29 17.52 -4.07
N PRO A 3 -7.97 17.40 -3.92
CA PRO A 3 -7.24 16.20 -4.32
C PRO A 3 -7.65 15.00 -3.44
N LYS A 4 -7.53 13.81 -4.01
CA LYS A 4 -7.86 12.56 -3.32
C LYS A 4 -6.62 11.98 -2.63
N VAL A 5 -6.84 11.14 -1.62
CA VAL A 5 -5.78 10.35 -0.98
C VAL A 5 -6.18 8.89 -0.91
N ILE A 6 -5.26 8.01 -1.31
CA ILE A 6 -5.44 6.55 -1.26
C ILE A 6 -4.57 6.00 -0.11
N PHE A 7 -5.21 5.25 0.78
CA PHE A 7 -4.52 4.41 1.77
C PHE A 7 -4.73 2.94 1.40
N LEU A 8 -3.65 2.17 1.36
CA LEU A 8 -3.68 0.76 1.04
C LEU A 8 -2.97 -0.06 2.13
N PRO A 9 -3.63 -0.37 3.26
CA PRO A 9 -3.15 -1.44 4.12
C PRO A 9 -3.09 -2.75 3.34
N HIS A 10 -1.92 -3.42 3.34
CA HIS A 10 -1.80 -4.71 2.70
C HIS A 10 -1.63 -5.84 3.74
N ALA A 11 -2.40 -6.91 3.58
CA ALA A 11 -2.47 -8.00 4.54
C ALA A 11 -1.71 -9.23 4.04
N ASN A 12 -0.68 -9.63 4.78
CA ASN A 12 0.11 -10.81 4.50
C ASN A 12 0.32 -11.68 5.74
N ILE A 13 -0.73 -12.40 6.14
CA ILE A 13 -0.68 -13.30 7.30
C ILE A 13 0.31 -14.47 7.15
N GLN A 14 0.91 -14.61 5.98
CA GLN A 14 1.88 -15.66 5.66
C GLN A 14 3.33 -15.26 5.94
N TYR A 15 3.58 -14.11 6.53
CA TYR A 15 4.94 -13.74 6.92
C TYR A 15 5.67 -14.91 7.57
N SER A 16 6.85 -15.22 7.07
CA SER A 16 7.70 -16.29 7.62
C SER A 16 8.05 -16.08 9.08
N GLN A 17 7.99 -14.84 9.54
CA GLN A 17 8.26 -14.43 10.90
C GLN A 17 7.02 -14.45 11.81
N LEU A 18 5.80 -14.58 11.24
CA LEU A 18 4.56 -14.70 12.00
C LEU A 18 4.30 -16.16 12.34
N LYS A 19 4.36 -16.49 13.62
CA LYS A 19 4.03 -17.83 14.11
C LYS A 19 2.55 -18.16 13.86
N MET A 20 2.27 -19.40 13.50
CA MET A 20 0.91 -19.84 13.16
C MET A 20 -0.10 -19.62 14.29
N GLU A 21 0.30 -19.83 15.52
CA GLU A 21 -0.54 -19.61 16.71
C GLU A 21 -0.89 -18.15 16.97
N ARG A 22 -0.21 -17.19 16.28
CA ARG A 22 -0.46 -15.76 16.42
C ARG A 22 -1.35 -15.20 15.31
N ARG A 23 -1.63 -15.97 14.28
CA ARG A 23 -2.42 -15.49 13.14
C ARG A 23 -3.84 -15.05 13.53
N GLU A 24 -4.51 -15.80 14.43
CA GLU A 24 -5.84 -15.41 14.91
C GLU A 24 -5.79 -14.07 15.66
N TRP A 25 -4.75 -13.87 16.49
CA TRP A 25 -4.56 -12.60 17.18
C TRP A 25 -4.40 -11.44 16.19
N VAL A 26 -3.60 -11.62 15.12
CA VAL A 26 -3.42 -10.60 14.08
C VAL A 26 -4.74 -10.29 13.37
N VAL A 27 -5.51 -11.31 12.99
CA VAL A 27 -6.82 -11.11 12.35
C VAL A 27 -7.73 -10.27 13.24
N LYS A 28 -7.79 -10.55 14.54
CA LYS A 28 -8.68 -9.85 15.47
C LYS A 28 -8.16 -8.49 15.94
N ASN A 29 -6.85 -8.35 16.13
CA ASN A 29 -6.29 -7.13 16.70
C ASN A 29 -5.76 -6.14 15.66
N CYS A 30 -5.44 -6.60 14.45
CA CYS A 30 -5.01 -5.73 13.37
C CYS A 30 -6.14 -5.52 12.34
N TYR A 31 -6.57 -6.57 11.65
CA TYR A 31 -7.54 -6.42 10.57
C TYR A 31 -8.93 -6.04 11.06
N GLU A 32 -9.47 -6.72 12.07
CA GLU A 32 -10.79 -6.41 12.60
C GLU A 32 -10.87 -4.97 13.11
N LYS A 33 -9.87 -4.55 13.90
CA LYS A 33 -9.83 -3.18 14.44
C LYS A 33 -9.65 -2.12 13.34
N LEU A 34 -8.88 -2.43 12.29
CA LEU A 34 -8.79 -1.57 11.12
C LEU A 34 -10.17 -1.43 10.42
N PHE A 35 -10.88 -2.54 10.23
CA PHE A 35 -12.21 -2.51 9.61
C PHE A 35 -13.23 -1.76 10.46
N ASP A 36 -13.19 -1.92 11.78
CA ASP A 36 -14.03 -1.12 12.69
C ASP A 36 -13.70 0.36 12.59
N LEU A 37 -12.43 0.72 12.57
CA LEU A 37 -11.97 2.10 12.39
C LEU A 37 -12.49 2.72 11.08
N VAL A 38 -12.38 1.97 9.98
CA VAL A 38 -12.86 2.41 8.66
C VAL A 38 -14.38 2.61 8.68
N ARG A 39 -15.13 1.65 9.23
CA ARG A 39 -16.59 1.74 9.36
C ARG A 39 -17.02 2.94 10.19
N ASP A 40 -16.46 3.07 11.38
CA ASP A 40 -16.94 4.02 12.40
C ASP A 40 -16.61 5.47 12.02
N ASN A 41 -15.55 5.71 11.26
CA ASN A 41 -15.16 7.03 10.78
C ASN A 41 -15.55 7.28 9.31
N GLN A 42 -16.19 6.32 8.64
CA GLN A 42 -16.62 6.43 7.23
C GLN A 42 -15.47 6.72 6.27
N TYR A 43 -14.28 6.19 6.59
CA TYR A 43 -13.14 6.31 5.69
C TYR A 43 -13.33 5.45 4.43
N LYS A 44 -12.59 5.80 3.38
CA LYS A 44 -12.44 4.98 2.19
C LYS A 44 -10.99 4.56 2.05
N ILE A 45 -10.75 3.28 1.79
CA ILE A 45 -9.42 2.71 1.61
C ILE A 45 -9.43 1.63 0.52
N GLY A 46 -8.25 1.31 -0.05
CA GLY A 46 -8.00 0.01 -0.63
C GLY A 46 -7.60 -0.98 0.47
N PHE A 47 -7.90 -2.24 0.31
CA PHE A 47 -7.38 -3.31 1.16
C PHE A 47 -6.83 -4.42 0.29
N GLU A 48 -5.51 -4.63 0.38
CA GLU A 48 -4.84 -5.70 -0.35
C GLU A 48 -4.73 -6.95 0.51
N ALA A 49 -5.05 -8.10 -0.10
CA ALA A 49 -4.77 -9.39 0.50
C ALA A 49 -4.53 -10.46 -0.57
N SER A 50 -3.62 -11.38 -0.27
CA SER A 50 -3.47 -12.61 -1.05
C SER A 50 -4.65 -13.55 -0.80
N GLY A 51 -4.97 -14.41 -1.78
CA GLY A 51 -6.05 -15.40 -1.61
C GLY A 51 -5.83 -16.32 -0.39
N LYS A 52 -4.58 -16.64 -0.07
CA LYS A 52 -4.25 -17.45 1.10
C LYS A 52 -4.51 -16.69 2.42
N THR A 53 -4.26 -15.38 2.44
CA THR A 53 -4.63 -14.54 3.59
C THR A 53 -6.14 -14.55 3.83
N LEU A 54 -6.93 -14.46 2.76
CA LEU A 54 -8.39 -14.56 2.88
C LEU A 54 -8.87 -15.92 3.41
N ASP A 55 -8.30 -17.02 2.89
CA ASP A 55 -8.59 -18.37 3.42
C ASP A 55 -8.26 -18.48 4.91
N GLU A 56 -7.18 -17.85 5.39
CA GLU A 56 -6.83 -17.86 6.81
C GLU A 56 -7.74 -16.95 7.64
N ILE A 57 -8.16 -15.79 7.14
CA ILE A 57 -9.13 -14.93 7.83
C ILE A 57 -10.46 -15.68 8.00
N GLU A 58 -10.99 -16.28 6.93
CA GLU A 58 -12.23 -17.05 6.98
C GLU A 58 -12.13 -18.23 7.95
N ARG A 59 -11.01 -18.94 7.95
CA ARG A 59 -10.80 -20.09 8.83
C ARG A 59 -10.67 -19.72 10.31
N LEU A 60 -10.02 -18.59 10.62
CA LEU A 60 -9.70 -18.19 11.98
C LEU A 60 -10.77 -17.33 12.64
N ALA A 61 -11.42 -16.48 11.86
CA ALA A 61 -12.41 -15.51 12.33
C ALA A 61 -13.39 -15.14 11.19
N PRO A 62 -14.35 -16.03 10.84
CA PRO A 62 -15.29 -15.78 9.75
C PRO A 62 -16.12 -14.50 9.96
N GLU A 63 -16.33 -14.07 11.19
CA GLU A 63 -16.98 -12.81 11.52
C GLU A 63 -16.19 -11.59 10.99
N VAL A 64 -14.88 -11.69 10.92
CA VAL A 64 -14.01 -10.62 10.36
C VAL A 64 -14.12 -10.60 8.84
N MET A 65 -14.24 -11.76 8.20
CA MET A 65 -14.52 -11.85 6.76
C MET A 65 -15.87 -11.23 6.40
N GLU A 66 -16.92 -11.52 7.16
CA GLU A 66 -18.24 -10.90 6.94
C GLU A 66 -18.21 -9.37 7.14
N LYS A 67 -17.40 -8.87 8.08
CA LYS A 67 -17.16 -7.44 8.28
C LYS A 67 -16.46 -6.82 7.07
N LEU A 68 -15.41 -7.45 6.55
CA LEU A 68 -14.71 -7.00 5.33
C LEU A 68 -15.68 -6.97 4.14
N LYS A 69 -16.45 -8.03 3.95
CA LYS A 69 -17.46 -8.10 2.89
C LYS A 69 -18.48 -6.97 2.98
N ALA A 70 -18.99 -6.68 4.17
CA ALA A 70 -19.94 -5.57 4.39
C ALA A 70 -19.33 -4.21 4.01
N LEU A 71 -18.06 -3.96 4.34
CA LEU A 71 -17.36 -2.72 3.98
C LEU A 71 -17.13 -2.61 2.47
N ILE A 72 -16.83 -3.72 1.81
CA ILE A 72 -16.68 -3.77 0.35
C ILE A 72 -18.01 -3.46 -0.34
N LEU A 73 -19.08 -4.12 0.07
CA LEU A 73 -20.43 -3.89 -0.48
C LEU A 73 -20.95 -2.48 -0.16
N GLY A 74 -20.52 -1.90 0.96
CA GLY A 74 -20.79 -0.53 1.36
C GLY A 74 -19.96 0.54 0.65
N GLY A 75 -18.96 0.13 -0.16
CA GLY A 75 -18.09 1.05 -0.90
C GLY A 75 -17.06 1.81 -0.06
N GLN A 76 -16.81 1.36 1.18
CA GLN A 76 -15.77 1.93 2.05
C GLN A 76 -14.40 1.25 1.83
N VAL A 77 -14.39 -0.01 1.44
CA VAL A 77 -13.19 -0.78 1.13
C VAL A 77 -13.23 -1.27 -0.31
N GLU A 78 -12.19 -1.00 -1.08
CA GLU A 78 -11.98 -1.61 -2.38
C GLU A 78 -11.03 -2.80 -2.27
N PRO A 79 -11.42 -4.01 -2.73
CA PRO A 79 -10.55 -5.17 -2.72
C PRO A 79 -9.43 -5.01 -3.75
N VAL A 80 -8.19 -5.23 -3.31
CA VAL A 80 -6.99 -5.22 -4.15
C VAL A 80 -6.35 -6.60 -4.11
N ALA A 81 -6.21 -7.22 -5.27
CA ALA A 81 -5.71 -8.58 -5.36
C ALA A 81 -4.20 -8.65 -5.56
N SER A 82 -3.56 -9.58 -4.88
CA SER A 82 -2.22 -10.09 -5.18
C SER A 82 -2.27 -11.60 -5.45
N PRO A 83 -1.17 -12.21 -5.92
CA PRO A 83 -1.12 -13.66 -6.15
C PRO A 83 -1.51 -14.45 -4.89
N TYR A 84 -2.12 -15.62 -5.08
CA TYR A 84 -2.72 -16.43 -4.01
C TYR A 84 -1.78 -16.69 -2.81
N THR A 85 -0.49 -16.87 -3.04
CA THR A 85 0.51 -17.09 -1.98
C THR A 85 1.47 -15.91 -1.83
N HIS A 86 1.10 -14.72 -2.30
CA HIS A 86 1.93 -13.52 -2.24
C HIS A 86 3.32 -13.70 -2.89
N LEU A 87 3.41 -14.53 -3.94
CA LEU A 87 4.68 -14.80 -4.61
C LEU A 87 5.10 -13.65 -5.54
N MET A 88 6.39 -13.45 -5.68
CA MET A 88 6.99 -12.50 -6.63
C MET A 88 6.87 -13.07 -8.05
N MET A 89 5.86 -12.61 -8.81
CA MET A 89 5.52 -13.17 -10.12
C MET A 89 6.62 -13.01 -11.17
N GLY A 90 7.51 -12.05 -11.00
CA GLY A 90 8.68 -11.90 -11.87
C GLY A 90 9.69 -13.06 -11.80
N ASN A 91 9.62 -13.89 -10.77
CA ASN A 91 10.56 -14.97 -10.48
C ASN A 91 10.02 -16.37 -10.83
N VAL A 92 8.83 -16.44 -11.42
CA VAL A 92 8.19 -17.72 -11.80
C VAL A 92 7.78 -17.73 -13.27
N PRO A 93 7.56 -18.91 -13.86
CA PRO A 93 6.99 -19.02 -15.20
C PRO A 93 5.65 -18.28 -15.30
N ARG A 94 5.40 -17.69 -16.47
CA ARG A 94 4.19 -16.88 -16.73
C ARG A 94 2.90 -17.63 -16.36
N GLU A 95 2.80 -18.91 -16.72
CA GLU A 95 1.63 -19.74 -16.46
C GLU A 95 1.36 -19.91 -14.97
N VAL A 96 2.42 -20.02 -14.15
CA VAL A 96 2.32 -20.07 -12.68
C VAL A 96 1.82 -18.73 -12.15
N ALA A 97 2.37 -17.62 -12.65
CA ALA A 97 1.95 -16.27 -12.24
C ALA A 97 0.47 -16.03 -12.55
N VAL A 98 0.02 -16.34 -13.78
CA VAL A 98 -1.39 -16.23 -14.20
C VAL A 98 -2.29 -17.10 -13.32
N HIS A 99 -1.93 -18.37 -13.13
CA HIS A 99 -2.75 -19.32 -12.37
C HIS A 99 -2.91 -18.93 -10.90
N THR A 100 -1.82 -18.50 -10.25
CA THR A 100 -1.89 -18.08 -8.84
C THR A 100 -2.70 -16.80 -8.66
N LEU A 101 -2.65 -15.89 -9.63
CA LEU A 101 -3.45 -14.66 -9.59
C LEU A 101 -4.94 -14.96 -9.84
N LEU A 102 -5.28 -15.78 -10.82
CA LEU A 102 -6.67 -16.23 -11.04
C LEU A 102 -7.25 -16.89 -9.80
N ARG A 103 -6.49 -17.78 -9.15
CA ARG A 103 -6.92 -18.42 -7.91
C ARG A 103 -7.19 -17.41 -6.80
N SER A 104 -6.39 -16.35 -6.72
CA SER A 104 -6.63 -15.28 -5.74
C SER A 104 -7.93 -14.52 -6.05
N LEU A 105 -8.15 -14.17 -7.31
CA LEU A 105 -9.37 -13.50 -7.75
C LEU A 105 -10.62 -14.33 -7.45
N ASP A 106 -10.56 -15.66 -7.72
CA ASP A 106 -11.66 -16.59 -7.41
C ASP A 106 -11.90 -16.70 -5.89
N THR A 107 -10.85 -16.56 -5.07
CA THR A 107 -10.95 -16.55 -3.61
C THR A 107 -11.64 -15.30 -3.11
N TRP A 108 -11.27 -14.12 -3.64
CA TRP A 108 -11.94 -12.86 -3.34
C TRP A 108 -13.45 -12.93 -3.69
N GLU A 109 -13.76 -13.36 -4.90
CA GLU A 109 -15.14 -13.48 -5.37
C GLU A 109 -15.96 -14.45 -4.52
N ARG A 110 -15.37 -15.59 -4.12
CA ARG A 110 -16.00 -16.58 -3.25
C ARG A 110 -16.43 -16.00 -1.91
N TYR A 111 -15.56 -15.25 -1.24
CA TYR A 111 -15.85 -14.76 0.12
C TYR A 111 -16.62 -13.44 0.12
N THR A 112 -16.38 -12.56 -0.83
CA THR A 112 -16.97 -11.23 -0.82
C THR A 112 -18.08 -11.02 -1.85
N GLY A 113 -18.18 -11.89 -2.85
CA GLY A 113 -19.05 -11.71 -4.01
C GLY A 113 -18.51 -10.70 -5.04
N ILE A 114 -17.33 -10.13 -4.80
CA ILE A 114 -16.69 -9.13 -5.68
C ILE A 114 -15.37 -9.68 -6.20
N ARG A 115 -15.21 -9.62 -7.53
CA ARG A 115 -13.96 -9.91 -8.20
C ARG A 115 -13.14 -8.62 -8.34
N PRO A 116 -11.94 -8.51 -7.72
CA PRO A 116 -11.14 -7.30 -7.77
C PRO A 116 -10.77 -6.87 -9.20
N LYS A 117 -10.75 -5.56 -9.40
CA LYS A 117 -10.28 -4.91 -10.63
C LYS A 117 -8.94 -4.20 -10.45
N VAL A 118 -8.50 -4.09 -9.21
CA VAL A 118 -7.23 -3.49 -8.83
C VAL A 118 -6.29 -4.58 -8.35
N GLY A 119 -5.03 -4.50 -8.76
CA GLY A 119 -3.99 -5.44 -8.38
C GLY A 119 -2.82 -4.75 -7.68
N TRP A 120 -2.12 -5.54 -6.88
CA TRP A 120 -0.85 -5.21 -6.24
C TRP A 120 0.18 -6.28 -6.58
N ASN A 121 1.38 -5.87 -6.96
CA ASN A 121 2.44 -6.82 -7.22
C ASN A 121 3.35 -6.97 -6.00
N PRO A 122 3.43 -8.17 -5.40
CA PRO A 122 4.20 -8.42 -4.19
C PRO A 122 5.64 -7.93 -4.25
N GLU A 123 6.12 -7.35 -3.14
CA GLU A 123 7.47 -6.79 -2.98
C GLU A 123 7.79 -5.71 -4.02
N CYS A 124 6.77 -5.10 -4.64
CA CYS A 124 6.93 -4.17 -5.76
C CYS A 124 7.82 -4.74 -6.88
N SER A 125 7.95 -6.08 -6.96
CA SER A 125 8.79 -6.76 -7.94
C SER A 125 8.31 -6.48 -9.36
N TRP A 126 9.24 -6.29 -10.29
CA TRP A 126 8.90 -5.89 -11.64
C TRP A 126 9.66 -6.66 -12.70
N ASN A 127 8.96 -7.00 -13.77
CA ASN A 127 9.53 -7.32 -15.07
C ASN A 127 8.54 -6.96 -16.19
N ALA A 128 8.98 -6.97 -17.44
CA ALA A 128 8.19 -6.55 -18.59
C ALA A 128 6.92 -7.40 -18.84
N GLN A 129 6.79 -8.59 -18.22
CA GLN A 129 5.61 -9.45 -18.37
C GLN A 129 4.47 -9.08 -17.41
N ILE A 130 4.76 -8.39 -16.29
CA ILE A 130 3.81 -8.10 -15.23
C ILE A 130 2.55 -7.38 -15.73
N PRO A 131 2.62 -6.30 -16.52
CA PRO A 131 1.42 -5.64 -17.03
C PRO A 131 0.53 -6.56 -17.87
N GLY A 132 1.16 -7.41 -18.69
CA GLY A 132 0.46 -8.39 -19.52
C GLY A 132 -0.26 -9.46 -18.70
N ILE A 133 0.37 -9.94 -17.62
CA ILE A 133 -0.22 -10.93 -16.71
C ILE A 133 -1.46 -10.36 -16.02
N TYR A 134 -1.37 -9.17 -15.43
CA TYR A 134 -2.50 -8.54 -14.76
C TYR A 134 -3.67 -8.26 -15.73
N LYS A 135 -3.36 -7.76 -16.93
CA LYS A 135 -4.37 -7.50 -17.95
C LYS A 135 -5.09 -8.76 -18.42
N GLU A 136 -4.37 -9.86 -18.59
CA GLU A 136 -4.91 -11.16 -19.02
C GLU A 136 -5.96 -11.71 -18.04
N VAL A 137 -5.74 -11.53 -16.74
CA VAL A 137 -6.68 -12.02 -15.72
C VAL A 137 -7.83 -11.06 -15.41
N GLY A 138 -7.91 -9.94 -16.14
CA GLY A 138 -9.00 -8.95 -16.03
C GLY A 138 -8.78 -7.87 -14.98
N ILE A 139 -7.58 -7.70 -14.47
CA ILE A 139 -7.21 -6.52 -13.68
C ILE A 139 -7.14 -5.29 -14.60
N GLU A 140 -7.70 -4.20 -14.17
CA GLU A 140 -7.80 -2.95 -14.93
C GLU A 140 -6.81 -1.89 -14.45
N THR A 141 -6.45 -1.95 -13.16
CA THR A 141 -5.51 -1.02 -12.51
C THR A 141 -4.48 -1.78 -11.69
N LEU A 142 -3.21 -1.42 -11.82
CA LEU A 142 -2.11 -1.98 -11.03
C LEU A 142 -1.46 -0.88 -10.19
N ILE A 143 -1.26 -1.16 -8.90
CA ILE A 143 -0.52 -0.29 -8.01
C ILE A 143 0.96 -0.64 -8.08
N MET A 144 1.80 0.37 -8.27
CA MET A 144 3.22 0.25 -8.54
C MET A 144 4.06 1.14 -7.62
N ASP A 145 5.32 0.76 -7.47
CA ASP A 145 6.31 1.57 -6.79
C ASP A 145 6.86 2.69 -7.68
N ALA A 146 6.72 3.94 -7.22
CA ALA A 146 7.21 5.10 -7.94
C ALA A 146 8.74 5.21 -7.92
N ASP A 147 9.37 4.82 -6.83
CA ASP A 147 10.81 5.02 -6.68
C ASP A 147 11.58 4.13 -7.65
N SER A 148 11.15 2.87 -7.83
CA SER A 148 11.68 1.98 -8.86
C SER A 148 11.42 2.53 -10.27
N PHE A 149 10.24 3.10 -10.51
CA PHE A 149 9.92 3.75 -11.78
C PHE A 149 10.82 4.95 -12.04
N PHE A 150 11.01 5.85 -11.08
CA PHE A 150 11.89 7.00 -11.22
C PHE A 150 13.34 6.60 -11.45
N LEU A 151 13.81 5.52 -10.86
CA LEU A 151 15.15 4.99 -11.12
C LEU A 151 15.30 4.39 -12.54
N SER A 152 14.25 4.29 -13.33
CA SER A 152 14.37 4.01 -14.77
C SER A 152 14.93 5.18 -15.57
N PHE A 153 14.81 6.42 -15.06
CA PHE A 153 15.33 7.63 -15.72
C PHE A 153 16.84 7.82 -15.46
N PRO A 154 17.69 7.84 -16.48
CA PRO A 154 19.13 7.99 -16.33
C PRO A 154 19.55 9.26 -15.59
N GLU A 155 18.85 10.36 -15.82
CA GLU A 155 19.11 11.66 -15.19
C GLU A 155 18.86 11.65 -13.69
N ILE A 156 17.84 10.91 -13.23
CA ILE A 156 17.55 10.76 -11.80
C ILE A 156 18.65 9.92 -11.14
N ARG A 157 19.06 8.79 -11.73
CA ARG A 157 20.19 8.00 -11.22
C ARG A 157 21.47 8.81 -11.14
N LYS A 158 21.75 9.59 -12.18
CA LYS A 158 22.95 10.45 -12.22
C LYS A 158 22.93 11.53 -11.13
N ALA A 159 21.77 12.14 -10.88
CA ALA A 159 21.62 13.21 -9.90
C ALA A 159 21.65 12.69 -8.46
N THR A 160 21.03 11.54 -8.21
CA THR A 160 20.89 10.96 -6.87
C THR A 160 22.03 10.02 -6.49
N GLY A 161 22.76 9.49 -7.48
CA GLY A 161 23.77 8.44 -7.26
C GLY A 161 23.18 7.07 -6.93
N LEU A 162 21.83 6.91 -6.99
CA LEU A 162 21.17 5.65 -6.72
C LEU A 162 21.25 4.70 -7.91
N CYS A 163 21.28 3.39 -7.64
CA CYS A 163 21.36 2.37 -8.67
C CYS A 163 19.97 1.83 -9.03
N TYR A 164 19.74 1.57 -10.31
CA TYR A 164 18.49 0.99 -10.80
C TYR A 164 18.31 -0.47 -10.39
N ASP A 165 19.38 -1.23 -10.37
CA ASP A 165 19.42 -2.65 -10.04
C ASP A 165 19.40 -2.94 -8.55
N VAL A 166 19.30 -1.91 -7.73
CA VAL A 166 19.17 -2.07 -6.29
C VAL A 166 17.78 -2.61 -5.98
N GLN A 167 17.78 -3.72 -5.33
CA GLN A 167 16.57 -4.39 -4.91
C GLN A 167 15.92 -3.65 -3.72
N GLY A 168 14.73 -3.09 -3.95
CA GLY A 168 13.80 -2.64 -2.93
C GLY A 168 14.42 -1.88 -1.75
N HIS A 169 14.42 -2.51 -0.62
CA HIS A 169 14.79 -1.89 0.66
C HIS A 169 16.24 -1.40 0.81
N SER A 170 17.17 -1.73 -0.07
CA SER A 170 18.56 -1.29 0.06
C SER A 170 18.74 0.22 -0.10
N ASN A 171 17.85 0.90 -0.82
CA ASN A 171 17.83 2.35 -0.95
C ASN A 171 16.88 3.05 0.03
N LYS A 172 16.13 2.31 0.85
CA LYS A 172 15.03 2.83 1.69
C LYS A 172 15.40 4.12 2.45
N ASN A 173 16.61 4.21 2.97
CA ASN A 173 17.11 5.36 3.71
C ASN A 173 17.59 6.54 2.84
N GLN A 174 17.57 6.38 1.53
CA GLN A 174 18.06 7.36 0.55
C GLN A 174 17.00 7.80 -0.47
N LEU A 175 15.79 7.25 -0.39
CA LEU A 175 14.70 7.56 -1.32
C LEU A 175 14.28 9.03 -1.29
N PHE A 176 14.53 9.72 -0.18
CA PHE A 176 14.33 11.16 -0.08
C PHE A 176 15.15 11.96 -1.13
N LEU A 177 16.24 11.39 -1.67
CA LEU A 177 17.02 12.01 -2.74
C LEU A 177 16.23 12.10 -4.04
N ILE A 178 15.35 11.13 -4.30
CA ILE A 178 14.44 11.16 -5.45
C ILE A 178 13.41 12.27 -5.24
N GLU A 179 12.77 12.32 -4.08
CA GLU A 179 11.79 13.38 -3.76
C GLU A 179 12.44 14.77 -3.85
N GLU A 180 13.64 14.93 -3.31
CA GLU A 180 14.40 16.19 -3.39
C GLU A 180 14.71 16.57 -4.84
N TYR A 181 15.05 15.61 -5.71
CA TYR A 181 15.32 15.87 -7.11
C TYR A 181 14.06 16.29 -7.88
N ILE A 182 12.92 15.66 -7.62
CA ILE A 182 11.68 15.90 -8.38
C ILE A 182 10.80 17.02 -7.80
N LYS A 183 11.08 17.52 -6.60
CA LYS A 183 10.19 18.40 -5.81
C LYS A 183 9.67 19.64 -6.55
N ASP A 184 10.47 20.19 -7.47
CA ASP A 184 10.16 21.39 -8.27
C ASP A 184 10.04 21.06 -9.77
N LYS A 185 9.76 19.81 -10.12
CA LYS A 185 9.69 19.32 -11.50
C LYS A 185 8.32 18.71 -11.79
N PRO A 186 7.37 19.52 -12.28
CA PRO A 186 5.99 19.05 -12.58
C PRO A 186 5.95 17.83 -13.51
N GLU A 187 6.90 17.72 -14.44
CA GLU A 187 7.01 16.60 -15.38
C GLU A 187 7.24 15.24 -14.71
N TYR A 188 7.80 15.21 -13.49
CA TYR A 188 7.93 14.00 -12.67
C TYR A 188 6.85 13.90 -11.62
N LEU A 189 6.49 15.01 -10.94
CA LEU A 189 5.46 15.03 -9.89
C LEU A 189 4.12 14.52 -10.40
N ARG A 190 3.79 14.77 -11.67
CA ARG A 190 2.55 14.30 -12.30
C ARG A 190 2.36 12.79 -12.23
N TYR A 191 3.42 11.98 -12.21
CA TYR A 191 3.30 10.52 -12.06
C TYR A 191 2.85 10.09 -10.66
N LEU A 192 3.11 10.90 -9.64
CA LEU A 192 2.63 10.65 -8.26
C LEU A 192 1.24 11.23 -8.00
N THR A 193 0.73 12.06 -8.91
CA THR A 193 -0.51 12.80 -8.71
C THR A 193 -1.57 12.52 -9.78
N ASN A 194 -1.24 11.72 -10.79
CA ASN A 194 -2.18 11.24 -11.81
C ASN A 194 -1.95 9.75 -12.10
N PRO A 195 -3.00 9.00 -12.43
CA PRO A 195 -2.82 7.65 -12.93
C PRO A 195 -2.15 7.67 -14.30
N SER A 196 -1.37 6.64 -14.58
CA SER A 196 -0.74 6.43 -15.89
C SER A 196 -1.40 5.26 -16.62
N ILE A 197 -1.11 5.11 -17.90
CA ILE A 197 -1.60 4.01 -18.73
C ILE A 197 -0.45 3.32 -19.48
N CYS A 198 -0.40 1.99 -19.43
CA CYS A 198 0.52 1.20 -20.23
C CYS A 198 0.01 1.05 -21.68
N ASP A 199 0.91 0.70 -22.61
CA ASP A 199 0.56 0.42 -24.03
C ASP A 199 -0.53 -0.64 -24.21
N ASN A 200 -0.65 -1.59 -23.27
CA ASN A 200 -1.68 -2.62 -23.29
C ASN A 200 -3.02 -2.17 -22.66
N GLY A 201 -3.13 -0.91 -22.26
CA GLY A 201 -4.34 -0.33 -21.65
C GLY A 201 -4.52 -0.66 -20.15
N LEU A 202 -3.51 -1.22 -19.47
CA LEU A 202 -3.50 -1.35 -18.02
C LEU A 202 -3.21 0.01 -17.39
N LYS A 203 -4.06 0.44 -16.45
CA LYS A 203 -3.85 1.69 -15.71
C LYS A 203 -2.89 1.45 -14.55
N LEU A 204 -2.11 2.47 -14.20
CA LEU A 204 -1.14 2.42 -13.12
C LEU A 204 -1.41 3.52 -12.10
N ILE A 205 -1.28 3.19 -10.82
CA ILE A 205 -1.21 4.15 -9.72
C ILE A 205 0.14 3.96 -9.05
N PHE A 206 0.90 5.05 -8.92
CA PHE A 206 2.19 5.00 -8.24
C PHE A 206 2.06 5.39 -6.77
N ARG A 207 2.59 4.53 -5.90
CA ARG A 207 2.83 4.84 -4.49
C ARG A 207 4.23 5.43 -4.31
N SER A 208 4.43 6.26 -3.31
CA SER A 208 5.76 6.77 -2.95
C SER A 208 6.27 6.09 -1.68
N ASP A 209 7.40 5.38 -1.77
CA ASP A 209 8.07 4.80 -0.61
C ASP A 209 8.57 5.88 0.36
N CYS A 210 8.94 7.06 -0.15
CA CYS A 210 9.36 8.16 0.70
C CYS A 210 8.24 8.63 1.64
N MET A 211 7.02 8.83 1.10
CA MET A 211 5.85 9.14 1.92
C MET A 211 5.47 7.97 2.83
N ALA A 212 5.43 6.76 2.29
CA ALA A 212 5.03 5.57 3.02
C ALA A 212 5.95 5.30 4.22
N ASN A 213 7.27 5.39 4.03
CA ASN A 213 8.23 5.23 5.13
C ASN A 213 8.05 6.29 6.22
N LEU A 214 7.80 7.55 5.87
CA LEU A 214 7.56 8.60 6.87
C LEU A 214 6.32 8.29 7.71
N LEU A 215 5.22 7.89 7.05
CA LEU A 215 3.98 7.51 7.73
C LEU A 215 4.16 6.24 8.58
N LEU A 216 4.89 5.25 8.06
CA LEU A 216 5.19 4.02 8.78
C LEU A 216 5.99 4.30 10.05
N TRP A 217 7.03 5.12 9.99
CA TRP A 217 7.82 5.46 11.17
C TRP A 217 7.00 6.22 12.22
N TYR A 218 6.11 7.13 11.79
CA TYR A 218 5.15 7.76 12.70
C TYR A 218 4.20 6.72 13.32
N LEU A 219 3.58 5.89 12.48
CA LEU A 219 2.67 4.82 12.92
C LEU A 219 3.30 3.94 14.00
N MET A 220 4.53 3.54 13.80
CA MET A 220 5.24 2.64 14.71
C MET A 220 5.82 3.35 15.94
N GLY A 221 5.90 4.68 15.94
CA GLY A 221 6.56 5.45 17.00
C GLY A 221 8.03 5.09 17.16
N ALA A 222 8.67 4.65 16.10
CA ALA A 222 10.00 4.11 16.08
C ALA A 222 10.96 4.99 15.28
N THR A 223 12.26 4.77 15.50
CA THR A 223 13.32 5.32 14.68
C THR A 223 13.84 4.25 13.74
N GLU A 224 14.07 4.60 12.48
CA GLU A 224 14.69 3.70 11.51
C GLU A 224 15.68 4.43 10.60
N GLY A 225 16.66 3.69 10.09
CA GLY A 225 17.65 4.21 9.17
C GLY A 225 18.53 5.28 9.79
N VAL A 226 18.61 6.42 9.16
CA VAL A 226 19.45 7.55 9.58
C VAL A 226 18.79 8.43 10.66
N ARG A 227 17.56 8.16 11.02
CA ARG A 227 16.86 8.96 12.02
C ARG A 227 17.23 8.52 13.43
N ASN A 228 17.53 9.48 14.29
CA ASN A 228 17.80 9.25 15.71
C ASN A 228 16.57 9.53 16.59
N GLU A 229 15.52 10.14 16.03
CA GLU A 229 14.29 10.54 16.70
C GLU A 229 13.07 9.97 15.99
N ALA A 230 12.00 9.71 16.73
CA ALA A 230 10.72 9.33 16.15
C ALA A 230 10.16 10.47 15.28
N VAL A 231 9.40 10.10 14.25
CA VAL A 231 8.69 11.06 13.41
C VAL A 231 7.63 11.76 14.26
N ARG A 232 7.59 13.08 14.16
CA ARG A 232 6.63 13.93 14.90
C ARG A 232 5.38 14.21 14.07
N TYR A 233 4.29 14.52 14.75
CA TYR A 233 3.02 14.89 14.13
C TYR A 233 3.17 16.05 13.13
N GLU A 234 3.95 17.09 13.48
CA GLU A 234 4.17 18.26 12.63
C GLU A 234 4.92 17.93 11.32
N GLU A 235 5.72 16.89 11.32
CA GLU A 235 6.41 16.42 10.10
C GLU A 235 5.40 15.79 9.13
N ILE A 236 4.48 14.97 9.64
CA ILE A 236 3.39 14.39 8.86
C ILE A 236 2.46 15.47 8.33
N GLN A 237 2.10 16.46 9.19
CA GLN A 237 1.28 17.60 8.78
C GLN A 237 1.95 18.38 7.63
N SER A 238 3.22 18.69 7.79
CA SER A 238 3.99 19.40 6.78
C SER A 238 4.07 18.62 5.46
N MET A 239 4.20 17.30 5.53
CA MET A 239 4.18 16.42 4.35
C MET A 239 2.83 16.51 3.63
N PHE A 240 1.69 16.34 4.34
CA PHE A 240 0.37 16.44 3.72
C PHE A 240 0.09 17.81 3.14
N CYS A 241 0.45 18.90 3.83
CA CYS A 241 0.28 20.25 3.32
C CYS A 241 1.06 20.47 1.99
N ARG A 242 2.34 20.06 1.95
CA ARG A 242 3.14 20.16 0.73
C ARG A 242 2.54 19.36 -0.43
N TRP A 243 2.14 18.11 -0.15
CA TRP A 243 1.60 17.25 -1.19
C TRP A 243 0.18 17.65 -1.63
N ASN A 244 -0.60 18.29 -0.76
CA ASN A 244 -1.87 18.88 -1.17
C ASN A 244 -1.65 19.96 -2.24
N THR A 245 -0.71 20.88 -2.01
CA THR A 245 -0.36 21.91 -2.99
C THR A 245 0.13 21.28 -4.30
N ARG A 246 1.08 20.33 -4.24
CA ARG A 246 1.59 19.63 -5.42
C ARG A 246 0.48 18.91 -6.20
N ALA A 247 -0.40 18.20 -5.50
CA ALA A 247 -1.51 17.49 -6.15
C ALA A 247 -2.52 18.44 -6.81
N GLN A 248 -2.73 19.63 -6.26
CA GLN A 248 -3.57 20.65 -6.88
C GLN A 248 -2.94 21.26 -8.14
N GLU A 249 -1.61 21.37 -8.17
CA GLU A 249 -0.87 21.97 -9.28
C GLU A 249 -0.57 20.97 -10.41
N THR A 250 -0.36 19.70 -10.09
CA THR A 250 0.14 18.71 -11.05
C THR A 250 -0.81 17.55 -11.33
N GLY A 251 -1.93 17.43 -10.59
CA GLY A 251 -2.83 16.31 -10.74
C GLY A 251 -4.07 16.35 -9.84
N SER A 252 -4.41 15.23 -9.24
CA SER A 252 -5.67 15.05 -8.52
C SER A 252 -5.62 14.16 -7.29
N PHE A 253 -4.52 13.46 -7.02
CA PHE A 253 -4.41 12.55 -5.88
C PHE A 253 -2.98 12.37 -5.40
N ILE A 254 -2.85 11.67 -4.25
CA ILE A 254 -1.61 11.03 -3.80
C ILE A 254 -1.91 9.64 -3.23
N MET A 255 -0.91 8.76 -3.22
CA MET A 255 -0.95 7.46 -2.54
C MET A 255 0.22 7.37 -1.54
N PRO A 256 0.06 7.90 -0.32
CA PRO A 256 1.14 8.02 0.63
C PRO A 256 1.34 6.78 1.51
N TYR A 257 0.39 5.84 1.51
CA TYR A 257 0.43 4.66 2.38
C TYR A 257 0.09 3.40 1.60
N ALA A 258 1.04 2.47 1.54
CA ALA A 258 0.85 1.13 1.07
C ALA A 258 1.84 0.24 1.84
N GLU A 259 1.46 -0.14 3.05
CA GLU A 259 2.30 -0.83 4.04
C GLU A 259 1.50 -1.92 4.77
N ASP A 260 2.21 -2.77 5.49
CA ASP A 260 1.65 -3.93 6.18
C ASP A 260 0.49 -3.57 7.12
N ALA A 261 -0.67 -4.20 6.91
CA ALA A 261 -1.83 -4.05 7.78
C ALA A 261 -1.58 -4.63 9.18
N GLU A 262 -0.66 -5.58 9.30
CA GLU A 262 -0.25 -6.20 10.56
C GLU A 262 0.42 -5.22 11.53
N TYR A 263 0.90 -4.09 11.03
CA TYR A 263 1.45 -3.04 11.89
C TYR A 263 0.38 -2.15 12.51
N ILE A 264 -0.84 -2.14 11.95
CA ILE A 264 -1.94 -1.32 12.45
C ILE A 264 -2.63 -2.11 13.59
N GLY A 265 -2.49 -1.63 14.82
CA GLY A 265 -3.03 -2.29 16.02
C GLY A 265 -2.05 -3.23 16.73
N SER A 266 -0.77 -3.23 16.34
CA SER A 266 0.26 -4.05 17.00
C SER A 266 1.52 -3.25 17.29
N SER A 267 2.38 -3.84 18.14
CA SER A 267 3.74 -3.34 18.43
C SER A 267 4.84 -4.17 17.74
N ALA A 268 4.48 -4.93 16.71
CA ALA A 268 5.36 -5.92 16.08
C ALA A 268 6.72 -5.38 15.64
N TYR A 269 6.73 -4.18 15.05
CA TYR A 269 7.96 -3.54 14.57
C TYR A 269 8.94 -3.24 15.71
N PHE A 270 8.44 -2.78 16.85
CA PHE A 270 9.25 -2.46 18.03
C PHE A 270 10.09 -3.68 18.48
N TYR A 271 9.46 -4.85 18.56
CA TYR A 271 10.14 -6.08 18.96
C TYR A 271 11.23 -6.52 17.98
N VAL A 272 11.00 -6.42 16.69
CA VAL A 272 12.01 -6.77 15.67
C VAL A 272 13.27 -5.93 15.84
N LYS A 273 13.10 -4.62 16.00
CA LYS A 273 14.23 -3.71 16.05
C LYS A 273 14.98 -3.74 17.39
N GLN A 274 14.23 -3.76 18.49
CA GLN A 274 14.83 -3.64 19.82
C GLN A 274 15.46 -4.94 20.32
N PHE A 275 14.88 -6.08 19.97
CA PHE A 275 15.28 -7.37 20.52
C PHE A 275 15.89 -8.33 19.51
N ASN A 276 15.98 -7.94 18.23
CA ASN A 276 16.41 -8.80 17.12
C ASN A 276 15.73 -10.19 17.16
N GLN A 277 14.47 -10.21 17.58
CA GLN A 277 13.64 -11.40 17.69
C GLN A 277 12.64 -11.47 16.55
N ALA A 278 12.14 -12.66 16.26
CA ALA A 278 11.02 -12.84 15.34
C ALA A 278 9.83 -11.93 15.74
N ARG A 279 9.14 -11.36 14.77
CA ARG A 279 8.01 -10.46 15.01
C ARG A 279 6.96 -11.13 15.89
N PHE A 280 6.85 -10.68 17.13
CA PHE A 280 5.80 -11.10 18.04
C PHE A 280 4.64 -10.10 17.92
N PHE A 281 3.63 -10.49 17.21
CA PHE A 281 2.37 -9.75 17.14
C PHE A 281 1.54 -10.08 18.38
N GLU A 282 1.95 -9.62 19.56
CA GLU A 282 1.35 -10.02 20.84
C GLU A 282 0.71 -8.87 21.61
N GLU A 283 1.13 -7.64 21.35
CA GLU A 283 0.71 -6.48 22.11
C GLU A 283 0.04 -5.44 21.25
N GLU A 284 -0.99 -4.82 21.80
CA GLU A 284 -1.56 -3.61 21.24
C GLU A 284 -0.58 -2.45 21.47
N GLY A 285 -0.24 -1.77 20.38
CA GLY A 285 0.47 -0.50 20.42
C GLY A 285 -0.47 0.66 20.10
N ASP A 286 0.03 1.88 20.24
CA ASP A 286 -0.70 3.09 19.83
C ASP A 286 -0.87 3.20 18.28
N SER A 287 -0.43 2.21 17.52
CA SER A 287 -0.39 2.28 16.06
C SER A 287 -1.78 2.43 15.41
N LEU A 288 -2.82 1.82 15.99
CA LEU A 288 -4.19 2.03 15.50
C LEU A 288 -4.64 3.49 15.70
N LYS A 289 -4.34 4.07 16.86
CA LYS A 289 -4.62 5.48 17.14
C LYS A 289 -3.86 6.38 16.19
N ARG A 290 -2.57 6.11 15.99
CA ARG A 290 -1.72 6.89 15.05
C ARG A 290 -2.18 6.74 13.60
N PHE A 291 -2.66 5.57 13.20
CA PHE A 291 -3.25 5.41 11.87
C PHE A 291 -4.50 6.28 11.70
N LYS A 292 -5.35 6.34 12.73
CA LYS A 292 -6.48 7.28 12.72
C LYS A 292 -6.00 8.73 12.59
N GLU A 293 -5.00 9.13 13.38
CA GLU A 293 -4.40 10.48 13.31
C GLU A 293 -3.87 10.80 11.90
N ILE A 294 -3.22 9.84 11.23
CA ILE A 294 -2.78 9.99 9.83
C ILE A 294 -3.96 10.23 8.89
N MET A 295 -5.02 9.43 9.02
CA MET A 295 -6.22 9.57 8.20
C MET A 295 -6.91 10.92 8.40
N ASP A 296 -7.13 11.31 9.66
CA ASP A 296 -7.76 12.59 10.01
C ASP A 296 -6.92 13.76 9.49
N LEU A 297 -5.62 13.72 9.70
CA LEU A 297 -4.70 14.77 9.26
C LEU A 297 -4.67 14.94 7.74
N SER A 298 -4.80 13.84 6.99
CA SER A 298 -4.94 13.92 5.53
C SER A 298 -6.19 14.71 5.14
N ILE A 299 -7.31 14.48 5.83
CA ILE A 299 -8.59 15.17 5.60
C ILE A 299 -8.48 16.66 5.99
N GLU A 300 -7.92 16.94 7.16
CA GLU A 300 -7.67 18.30 7.65
C GLU A 300 -6.74 19.09 6.72
N SER A 301 -5.78 18.42 6.11
CA SER A 301 -4.87 18.99 5.11
C SER A 301 -5.54 19.22 3.74
N GLY A 302 -6.82 18.89 3.60
CA GLY A 302 -7.62 19.21 2.40
C GLY A 302 -7.80 18.05 1.42
N PHE A 303 -7.34 16.84 1.72
CA PHE A 303 -7.59 15.67 0.89
C PHE A 303 -8.99 15.07 1.12
N VAL A 304 -9.41 14.23 0.18
CA VAL A 304 -10.61 13.40 0.29
C VAL A 304 -10.18 11.94 0.19
N PRO A 305 -10.38 11.11 1.25
CA PRO A 305 -10.13 9.68 1.16
C PRO A 305 -10.93 9.04 0.02
N ALA A 306 -10.27 8.24 -0.79
CA ALA A 306 -10.87 7.60 -1.96
C ALA A 306 -10.30 6.20 -2.17
N THR A 307 -11.06 5.38 -2.90
CA THR A 307 -10.57 4.08 -3.36
C THR A 307 -9.74 4.25 -4.64
N PRO A 308 -8.87 3.29 -4.98
CA PRO A 308 -8.09 3.31 -6.21
C PRO A 308 -8.94 3.54 -7.48
N SER A 309 -10.06 2.82 -7.63
CA SER A 309 -10.95 2.97 -8.80
C SER A 309 -11.57 4.36 -8.88
N GLU A 310 -12.02 4.94 -7.77
CA GLU A 310 -12.57 6.31 -7.74
C GLU A 310 -11.55 7.35 -8.21
N VAL A 311 -10.27 7.13 -7.92
CA VAL A 311 -9.20 8.02 -8.42
C VAL A 311 -9.05 7.88 -9.92
N VAL A 312 -8.94 6.65 -10.43
CA VAL A 312 -8.73 6.37 -11.85
C VAL A 312 -9.89 6.84 -12.72
N GLU A 313 -11.14 6.74 -12.23
CA GLU A 313 -12.33 7.19 -12.94
C GLU A 313 -12.46 8.71 -13.05
N SER A 314 -11.88 9.45 -12.12
CA SER A 314 -12.05 10.90 -12.01
C SER A 314 -10.84 11.71 -12.42
N ALA A 315 -9.69 11.08 -12.61
CA ALA A 315 -8.42 11.73 -12.92
C ALA A 315 -8.10 11.70 -14.43
N GLU A 316 -7.26 12.62 -14.85
CA GLU A 316 -6.62 12.55 -16.16
C GLU A 316 -5.58 11.41 -16.16
N LEU A 317 -5.57 10.63 -17.26
CA LEU A 317 -4.57 9.57 -17.46
C LEU A 317 -3.34 10.14 -18.18
N LEU A 318 -2.14 9.76 -17.71
CA LEU A 318 -0.86 10.10 -18.34
C LEU A 318 -0.42 9.07 -19.35
#